data_c402fc9621d0dab55848376597936349
#
_entry.id   c402fc9621d0dab55848376597936349
#
_cell.length_a   1.000
_cell.length_b   1.000
_cell.length_c   1.000
_cell.angle_alpha   90.00
_cell.angle_beta   90.00
_cell.angle_gamma   90.00
#
_symmetry.space_group_name_H-M   'P 1'
#
loop_
_entity.id
_entity.type
_entity.pdbx_description
1 polymer ?
#
loop_
_entity_poly.entity_id
_entity_poly.type
_entity_poly.pdbx_seq_one_letter_code
_entity_poly.pdbx_strand_id
1 'polypeptide(L)'
;YCSFSLQNGLDASLLECYVPAKDAGWCEASVEGGKLIIRAFRSYTDSERHTSVTVEYERRYSFVIQVKQMAGFSENDIPIKVVSATADTENNNNEMDKSYDDDLNTYFCSKGGTDVTKTFRMTYTLESGHTLYRIIYTPRTKGNKWGSFNKFEVEVATGDAPTQFVKVASFERGDGVHTPLDFTLDTPVPDAKYVRFVVHSAYMKRVSCAEMDFFEPSKNRFDYRSIFADDLYTQLKEGVTDNLIKNMPDNEMRKLALALSEGNYESKYRVAEYRPYQHPSVMAAVNRTSRYSLSDNPTGIYAVAGEKLYIALDKLYRGADISLMVRDLNGGYGNSKTYQLKKGLNIIEPTIGGLIYILNHVEDNIPLLLENDSDKQRAMDKTVKVHIIMGKVNGYYDCHKNVPEEWPEILENAQYQDMDVLGQYAHVTWRVSDFQTYTSDVTMLLNNYDKLVWLEEEFIGLVKYGKLFNNRMHFSIDYDATSPNASNYRTVYPPRNAAKICDPLRFDVNLWGPSHEVGHMNQTRPGLKWIGTTEITNNILSLYVQTSFGQPGRLLDEKDGKTVYDYGLEKVVAKKIPHNSSQADVFERLVPFWQLKLYMIDVLKKENFYHDLYEYFRTYDYEAL
;
A
#
# COMPACT_ATOMS: atom_id res chain seq x y z
N TYR A 1 -18.15 -23.02 8.22
CA TYR A 1 -18.60 -23.13 9.63
C TYR A 1 -19.45 -24.38 9.78
N CYS A 2 -19.04 -25.30 10.68
CA CYS A 2 -19.92 -26.40 11.10
C CYS A 2 -20.50 -26.03 12.46
N SER A 3 -21.80 -25.94 12.56
CA SER A 3 -22.48 -25.87 13.86
C SER A 3 -22.68 -27.26 14.40
N PHE A 4 -22.47 -27.44 15.69
CA PHE A 4 -22.77 -28.69 16.39
C PHE A 4 -23.64 -28.39 17.61
N SER A 5 -24.39 -29.40 18.04
CA SER A 5 -25.09 -29.35 19.31
C SER A 5 -24.62 -30.51 20.19
N LEU A 6 -24.28 -30.21 21.42
CA LEU A 6 -23.98 -31.25 22.41
C LEU A 6 -25.32 -31.76 22.95
N GLN A 7 -25.48 -33.10 22.95
CA GLN A 7 -26.64 -33.75 23.55
C GLN A 7 -26.42 -33.97 25.05
N ASN A 8 -27.50 -34.20 25.80
CA ASN A 8 -27.48 -34.53 27.22
C ASN A 8 -26.87 -33.49 28.16
N GLY A 9 -26.94 -32.20 27.81
CA GLY A 9 -26.52 -31.09 28.69
C GLY A 9 -25.02 -30.97 28.88
N LEU A 10 -24.22 -31.49 27.95
CA LEU A 10 -22.76 -31.34 27.96
C LEU A 10 -22.36 -29.87 27.71
N ASP A 11 -21.33 -29.42 28.42
CA ASP A 11 -20.83 -28.03 28.33
C ASP A 11 -19.86 -27.85 27.18
N ALA A 12 -20.18 -26.97 26.23
CA ALA A 12 -19.33 -26.67 25.07
C ALA A 12 -17.99 -26.03 25.45
N SER A 13 -17.88 -25.44 26.64
CA SER A 13 -16.64 -24.84 27.12
C SER A 13 -15.55 -25.87 27.46
N LEU A 14 -15.94 -27.14 27.59
CA LEU A 14 -15.02 -28.26 27.85
C LEU A 14 -14.51 -28.98 26.59
N LEU A 15 -14.87 -28.45 25.41
CA LEU A 15 -14.34 -28.90 24.14
C LEU A 15 -12.99 -28.24 23.85
N GLU A 16 -11.99 -29.06 23.59
CA GLU A 16 -10.70 -28.60 23.06
C GLU A 16 -10.56 -29.15 21.63
N CYS A 17 -9.90 -28.38 20.76
CA CYS A 17 -9.57 -28.84 19.41
C CYS A 17 -8.15 -28.43 19.02
N TYR A 18 -7.49 -29.29 18.25
CA TYR A 18 -6.14 -29.02 17.79
C TYR A 18 -5.85 -29.65 16.43
N VAL A 19 -4.91 -29.04 15.75
CA VAL A 19 -4.35 -29.49 14.49
C VAL A 19 -2.92 -29.94 14.75
N PRO A 20 -2.40 -30.98 14.06
CA PRO A 20 -1.00 -31.39 14.17
C PRO A 20 -0.06 -30.20 13.92
N ALA A 21 0.99 -30.08 14.76
CA ALA A 21 1.93 -28.93 14.71
C ALA A 21 2.55 -28.71 13.31
N LYS A 22 2.79 -29.79 12.55
CA LYS A 22 3.30 -29.72 11.17
C LYS A 22 2.35 -29.03 10.20
N ASP A 23 1.06 -29.00 10.51
CA ASP A 23 -0.01 -28.47 9.65
C ASP A 23 -0.58 -27.14 10.18
N ALA A 24 -0.15 -26.69 11.37
CA ALA A 24 -0.64 -25.46 12.01
C ALA A 24 -0.37 -24.20 11.19
N GLY A 25 0.61 -24.23 10.28
CA GLY A 25 0.89 -23.12 9.36
C GLY A 25 -0.16 -22.91 8.26
N TRP A 26 -1.08 -23.87 8.06
CA TRP A 26 -2.09 -23.75 7.01
C TRP A 26 -3.51 -24.12 7.45
N CYS A 27 -3.68 -24.76 8.59
CA CYS A 27 -4.98 -25.12 9.15
C CYS A 27 -5.02 -24.75 10.62
N GLU A 28 -6.11 -24.11 11.05
CA GLU A 28 -6.41 -23.79 12.44
C GLU A 28 -7.77 -24.33 12.82
N ALA A 29 -7.93 -24.67 14.09
CA ALA A 29 -9.22 -25.06 14.64
C ALA A 29 -9.45 -24.37 15.98
N SER A 30 -10.66 -23.89 16.23
CA SER A 30 -11.10 -23.30 17.50
C SER A 30 -12.55 -23.67 17.80
N VAL A 31 -12.92 -23.61 19.08
CA VAL A 31 -14.31 -23.71 19.53
C VAL A 31 -14.73 -22.36 20.06
N GLU A 32 -15.67 -21.70 19.39
CA GLU A 32 -16.14 -20.36 19.73
C GLU A 32 -17.68 -20.31 19.70
N GLY A 33 -18.30 -19.87 20.80
CA GLY A 33 -19.76 -19.72 20.88
C GLY A 33 -20.55 -21.00 20.54
N GLY A 34 -20.04 -22.17 20.92
CA GLY A 34 -20.65 -23.47 20.61
C GLY A 34 -20.52 -23.91 19.16
N LYS A 35 -19.58 -23.35 18.42
CA LYS A 35 -19.27 -23.72 17.05
C LYS A 35 -17.83 -24.17 16.95
N LEU A 36 -17.59 -25.25 16.23
CA LEU A 36 -16.25 -25.63 15.80
C LEU A 36 -15.92 -24.85 14.53
N ILE A 37 -14.87 -24.04 14.61
CA ILE A 37 -14.38 -23.25 13.51
C ILE A 37 -13.10 -23.89 12.99
N ILE A 38 -13.13 -24.36 11.76
CA ILE A 38 -11.92 -24.85 11.06
C ILE A 38 -11.60 -23.84 9.96
N ARG A 39 -10.40 -23.28 10.01
CA ARG A 39 -9.89 -22.33 9.02
C ARG A 39 -8.71 -22.99 8.29
N ALA A 40 -8.86 -23.22 7.01
CA ALA A 40 -7.76 -23.59 6.14
C ALA A 40 -7.27 -22.34 5.41
N PHE A 41 -6.01 -21.98 5.63
CA PHE A 41 -5.38 -20.89 4.89
C PHE A 41 -5.16 -21.32 3.45
N ARG A 42 -5.23 -20.35 2.54
CA ARG A 42 -5.08 -20.59 1.11
C ARG A 42 -3.88 -21.49 0.81
N SER A 43 -4.09 -22.51 -0.03
CA SER A 43 -2.99 -23.30 -0.57
C SER A 43 -2.35 -22.55 -1.74
N TYR A 44 -1.03 -22.51 -1.75
CA TYR A 44 -0.22 -22.00 -2.85
C TYR A 44 0.66 -23.12 -3.42
N THR A 45 0.31 -24.38 -3.12
CA THR A 45 0.99 -25.55 -3.65
C THR A 45 0.17 -26.14 -4.80
N ASP A 46 0.82 -26.76 -5.75
CA ASP A 46 0.24 -27.50 -6.87
C ASP A 46 -0.22 -28.90 -6.48
N SER A 47 -0.08 -29.26 -5.21
CA SER A 47 -0.48 -30.55 -4.65
C SER A 47 -1.57 -30.37 -3.60
N GLU A 48 -2.48 -31.34 -3.55
CA GLU A 48 -3.47 -31.51 -2.51
C GLU A 48 -2.77 -31.73 -1.16
N ARG A 49 -3.28 -31.14 -0.10
CA ARG A 49 -2.79 -31.34 1.26
C ARG A 49 -3.90 -31.78 2.21
N HIS A 50 -3.52 -32.60 3.18
CA HIS A 50 -4.41 -33.19 4.13
C HIS A 50 -3.93 -32.96 5.55
N THR A 51 -4.88 -32.73 6.45
CA THR A 51 -4.64 -32.77 7.89
C THR A 51 -5.87 -33.31 8.61
N SER A 52 -5.76 -33.41 9.91
CA SER A 52 -6.86 -33.79 10.78
C SER A 52 -7.04 -32.76 11.88
N VAL A 53 -8.29 -32.47 12.23
CA VAL A 53 -8.65 -31.73 13.44
C VAL A 53 -9.15 -32.73 14.46
N THR A 54 -8.43 -32.86 15.57
CA THR A 54 -8.89 -33.64 16.70
C THR A 54 -9.71 -32.77 17.62
N VAL A 55 -10.91 -33.19 17.96
CA VAL A 55 -11.79 -32.54 18.91
C VAL A 55 -11.95 -33.43 20.13
N GLU A 56 -11.64 -32.93 21.31
CA GLU A 56 -11.68 -33.66 22.58
C GLU A 56 -12.68 -33.00 23.54
N TYR A 57 -13.39 -33.85 24.27
CA TYR A 57 -14.23 -33.44 25.38
C TYR A 57 -13.63 -34.00 26.70
N GLU A 58 -13.28 -33.09 27.60
CA GLU A 58 -12.63 -33.42 28.90
C GLU A 58 -11.43 -34.39 28.79
N ARG A 59 -10.75 -34.42 27.63
CA ARG A 59 -9.65 -35.36 27.35
C ARG A 59 -10.02 -36.86 27.51
N ARG A 60 -11.34 -37.16 27.50
CA ARG A 60 -11.85 -38.53 27.67
C ARG A 60 -12.47 -39.08 26.40
N TYR A 61 -13.06 -38.24 25.61
CA TYR A 61 -13.70 -38.62 24.35
C TYR A 61 -13.13 -37.75 23.24
N SER A 62 -12.75 -38.39 22.15
CA SER A 62 -12.25 -37.67 20.99
C SER A 62 -12.87 -38.17 19.70
N PHE A 63 -12.95 -37.28 18.73
CA PHE A 63 -13.23 -37.62 17.34
C PHE A 63 -12.34 -36.77 16.42
N VAL A 64 -12.13 -37.28 15.21
CA VAL A 64 -11.21 -36.68 14.24
C VAL A 64 -11.98 -36.27 13.00
N ILE A 65 -11.80 -35.04 12.59
CA ILE A 65 -12.32 -34.49 11.33
C ILE A 65 -11.17 -34.48 10.33
N GLN A 66 -11.33 -35.15 9.20
CA GLN A 66 -10.37 -35.09 8.11
C GLN A 66 -10.59 -33.78 7.33
N VAL A 67 -9.54 -33.00 7.19
CA VAL A 67 -9.52 -31.77 6.41
C VAL A 67 -8.68 -32.01 5.17
N LYS A 68 -9.32 -31.86 4.02
CA LYS A 68 -8.69 -31.94 2.71
C LYS A 68 -8.72 -30.55 2.08
N GLN A 69 -7.58 -30.07 1.64
CA GLN A 69 -7.50 -28.86 0.84
C GLN A 69 -6.91 -29.21 -0.53
N MET A 70 -7.68 -28.89 -1.57
CA MET A 70 -7.23 -29.08 -2.94
C MET A 70 -5.99 -28.26 -3.23
N ALA A 71 -5.25 -28.66 -4.25
CA ALA A 71 -4.16 -27.87 -4.78
C ALA A 71 -4.61 -26.42 -4.98
N GLY A 72 -3.85 -25.49 -4.45
CA GLY A 72 -3.97 -24.07 -4.75
C GLY A 72 -3.34 -23.78 -6.11
N PHE A 73 -3.09 -22.51 -6.39
CA PHE A 73 -2.69 -22.04 -7.71
C PHE A 73 -1.44 -22.70 -8.26
N SER A 74 -1.50 -22.97 -9.57
CA SER A 74 -0.32 -23.09 -10.43
C SER A 74 0.11 -21.69 -10.86
N GLU A 75 1.39 -21.39 -10.75
CA GLU A 75 2.03 -20.18 -11.28
C GLU A 75 1.90 -20.06 -12.81
N ASN A 76 1.52 -21.15 -13.45
CA ASN A 76 1.42 -21.34 -14.91
C ASN A 76 -0.03 -21.41 -15.41
N ASP A 77 -1.03 -20.95 -14.63
CA ASP A 77 -2.39 -20.86 -15.14
C ASP A 77 -2.43 -19.83 -16.27
N ILE A 78 -3.11 -20.17 -17.36
CA ILE A 78 -3.21 -19.35 -18.55
C ILE A 78 -4.41 -18.42 -18.39
N PRO A 79 -4.25 -17.09 -18.44
CA PRO A 79 -5.38 -16.18 -18.39
C PRO A 79 -6.33 -16.40 -19.57
N ILE A 80 -7.62 -16.42 -19.30
CA ILE A 80 -8.68 -16.45 -20.31
C ILE A 80 -9.20 -15.02 -20.48
N LYS A 81 -9.12 -14.49 -21.69
CA LYS A 81 -9.54 -13.14 -21.98
C LYS A 81 -11.07 -12.99 -21.88
N VAL A 82 -11.50 -11.92 -21.21
CA VAL A 82 -12.89 -11.46 -21.24
C VAL A 82 -13.14 -10.68 -22.53
N VAL A 83 -14.13 -11.10 -23.30
CA VAL A 83 -14.51 -10.45 -24.56
C VAL A 83 -15.53 -9.34 -24.31
N SER A 84 -16.47 -9.58 -23.41
CA SER A 84 -17.48 -8.61 -22.99
C SER A 84 -18.10 -9.02 -21.67
N ALA A 85 -18.76 -8.07 -21.00
CA ALA A 85 -19.53 -8.37 -19.80
C ALA A 85 -20.79 -7.52 -19.74
N THR A 86 -21.80 -8.01 -19.00
CA THR A 86 -23.07 -7.32 -18.75
C THR A 86 -23.51 -7.49 -17.29
N ALA A 87 -24.26 -6.54 -16.79
CA ALA A 87 -24.85 -6.59 -15.46
C ALA A 87 -26.32 -6.13 -15.48
N ASP A 88 -27.09 -6.49 -14.44
CA ASP A 88 -28.49 -6.07 -14.31
C ASP A 88 -28.65 -4.55 -14.29
N THR A 89 -27.70 -3.84 -13.68
CA THR A 89 -27.60 -2.36 -13.73
C THR A 89 -26.16 -1.92 -13.60
N GLU A 90 -25.82 -0.77 -14.21
CA GLU A 90 -24.49 -0.16 -14.15
C GLU A 90 -24.60 1.29 -13.74
N ASN A 91 -23.65 1.76 -12.93
CA ASN A 91 -23.54 3.17 -12.56
C ASN A 91 -22.64 3.90 -13.56
N ASN A 92 -23.04 5.10 -13.98
CA ASN A 92 -22.28 5.90 -14.91
C ASN A 92 -20.84 6.12 -14.41
N ASN A 93 -19.86 5.95 -15.29
CA ASN A 93 -18.41 5.97 -15.03
C ASN A 93 -17.87 4.78 -14.20
N ASN A 94 -18.70 3.76 -13.96
CA ASN A 94 -18.31 2.52 -13.29
C ASN A 94 -19.01 1.33 -13.95
N GLU A 95 -18.92 1.30 -15.29
CA GLU A 95 -19.51 0.27 -16.15
C GLU A 95 -18.77 -1.06 -16.01
N MET A 96 -19.32 -2.13 -16.61
CA MET A 96 -18.78 -3.49 -16.48
C MET A 96 -17.37 -3.66 -17.01
N ASP A 97 -16.95 -2.87 -18.00
CA ASP A 97 -15.60 -2.89 -18.55
C ASP A 97 -14.52 -2.59 -17.49
N LYS A 98 -14.89 -1.85 -16.43
CA LYS A 98 -14.01 -1.56 -15.27
C LYS A 98 -13.79 -2.74 -14.34
N SER A 99 -14.36 -3.88 -14.60
CA SER A 99 -14.15 -5.10 -13.81
C SER A 99 -13.25 -6.13 -14.51
N TYR A 100 -12.66 -5.78 -15.65
CA TYR A 100 -11.72 -6.61 -16.41
C TYR A 100 -10.78 -5.77 -17.29
N ASP A 101 -10.39 -4.59 -16.80
CA ASP A 101 -9.51 -3.64 -17.50
C ASP A 101 -8.06 -3.67 -17.00
N ASP A 102 -7.70 -4.64 -16.17
CA ASP A 102 -6.38 -4.79 -15.52
C ASP A 102 -5.97 -3.58 -14.66
N ASP A 103 -6.94 -2.73 -14.23
CA ASP A 103 -6.68 -1.57 -13.39
C ASP A 103 -7.43 -1.64 -12.06
N LEU A 104 -6.78 -2.09 -11.01
CA LEU A 104 -7.34 -2.14 -9.65
C LEU A 104 -7.77 -0.77 -9.09
N ASN A 105 -7.48 0.32 -9.79
CA ASN A 105 -7.93 1.65 -9.42
C ASN A 105 -9.29 2.02 -9.98
N THR A 106 -9.74 1.31 -10.99
CA THR A 106 -11.10 1.38 -11.53
C THR A 106 -11.97 0.29 -10.89
N TYR A 107 -13.25 0.32 -11.10
CA TYR A 107 -14.15 -0.71 -10.62
C TYR A 107 -15.54 -0.59 -11.28
N PHE A 108 -16.16 -1.71 -11.50
CA PHE A 108 -17.59 -1.80 -11.76
C PHE A 108 -18.39 -1.49 -10.49
N CYS A 109 -19.52 -0.81 -10.62
CA CYS A 109 -20.48 -0.63 -9.53
C CYS A 109 -21.93 -0.61 -10.06
N SER A 110 -22.83 -1.33 -9.40
CA SER A 110 -24.27 -1.27 -9.67
C SER A 110 -24.85 0.11 -9.33
N LYS A 111 -25.97 0.50 -9.93
CA LYS A 111 -26.71 1.73 -9.58
C LYS A 111 -27.02 1.76 -8.09
N GLY A 112 -27.01 2.97 -7.49
CA GLY A 112 -27.41 3.19 -6.10
C GLY A 112 -28.89 2.85 -5.88
N GLY A 113 -29.19 2.28 -4.71
CA GLY A 113 -30.56 1.82 -4.40
C GLY A 113 -30.93 0.50 -5.07
N THR A 114 -29.98 -0.21 -5.69
CA THR A 114 -30.18 -1.57 -6.15
C THR A 114 -30.59 -2.43 -4.96
N ASP A 115 -31.83 -2.90 -4.98
CA ASP A 115 -32.33 -3.78 -3.94
C ASP A 115 -31.68 -5.16 -4.13
N VAL A 116 -30.57 -5.39 -3.43
CA VAL A 116 -29.84 -6.69 -3.46
C VAL A 116 -30.61 -7.77 -2.70
N THR A 117 -31.80 -7.47 -2.18
CA THR A 117 -32.74 -8.51 -1.75
C THR A 117 -33.32 -9.25 -2.97
N LYS A 118 -33.20 -8.66 -4.16
CA LYS A 118 -33.39 -9.30 -5.45
C LYS A 118 -32.04 -9.65 -6.02
N THR A 119 -31.85 -10.92 -6.30
CA THR A 119 -30.66 -11.48 -6.96
C THR A 119 -30.09 -10.58 -8.06
N PHE A 120 -28.83 -10.17 -7.94
CA PHE A 120 -28.10 -9.37 -8.92
C PHE A 120 -27.22 -10.25 -9.78
N ARG A 121 -27.23 -10.04 -11.08
CA ARG A 121 -26.47 -10.87 -12.04
C ARG A 121 -25.41 -10.04 -12.76
N MET A 122 -24.21 -10.61 -12.85
CA MET A 122 -23.09 -10.15 -13.69
C MET A 122 -22.70 -11.32 -14.58
N THR A 123 -22.62 -11.11 -15.88
CA THR A 123 -22.27 -12.17 -16.84
C THR A 123 -21.07 -11.72 -17.69
N TYR A 124 -20.00 -12.50 -17.65
CA TYR A 124 -18.80 -12.33 -18.46
C TYR A 124 -18.83 -13.32 -19.64
N THR A 125 -18.49 -12.83 -20.82
CA THR A 125 -18.25 -13.65 -22.01
C THR A 125 -16.76 -13.84 -22.17
N LEU A 126 -16.32 -15.09 -22.17
CA LEU A 126 -14.92 -15.46 -22.29
C LEU A 126 -14.56 -15.75 -23.74
N GLU A 127 -13.28 -15.64 -24.08
CA GLU A 127 -12.72 -16.15 -25.31
C GLU A 127 -12.98 -17.66 -25.43
N SER A 128 -13.30 -18.14 -26.63
CA SER A 128 -13.72 -19.53 -26.87
C SER A 128 -12.54 -20.49 -26.89
N GLY A 129 -12.78 -21.76 -26.57
CA GLY A 129 -11.80 -22.85 -26.68
C GLY A 129 -10.95 -23.07 -25.43
N HIS A 130 -11.33 -22.45 -24.31
CA HIS A 130 -10.63 -22.56 -23.05
C HIS A 130 -11.39 -23.42 -22.03
N THR A 131 -10.65 -24.08 -21.14
CA THR A 131 -11.20 -24.82 -20.01
C THR A 131 -11.14 -23.96 -18.77
N LEU A 132 -12.27 -23.47 -18.27
CA LEU A 132 -12.30 -22.66 -17.05
C LEU A 132 -11.97 -23.54 -15.84
N TYR A 133 -10.97 -23.13 -15.08
CA TYR A 133 -10.47 -23.86 -13.92
C TYR A 133 -10.45 -23.00 -12.65
N ARG A 134 -10.07 -21.73 -12.76
CA ARG A 134 -9.82 -20.83 -11.63
C ARG A 134 -10.40 -19.46 -11.92
N ILE A 135 -10.88 -18.81 -10.85
CA ILE A 135 -11.44 -17.46 -10.92
C ILE A 135 -10.88 -16.65 -9.75
N ILE A 136 -10.54 -15.38 -10.02
CA ILE A 136 -10.21 -14.40 -8.99
C ILE A 136 -11.23 -13.27 -9.02
N TYR A 137 -11.93 -13.06 -7.92
CA TYR A 137 -12.75 -11.89 -7.69
C TYR A 137 -12.00 -10.90 -6.80
N THR A 138 -11.72 -9.73 -7.29
CA THR A 138 -11.12 -8.63 -6.53
C THR A 138 -12.19 -7.59 -6.22
N PRO A 139 -12.57 -7.43 -4.93
CA PRO A 139 -13.49 -6.39 -4.51
C PRO A 139 -12.93 -5.00 -4.79
N ARG A 140 -13.79 -3.99 -4.79
CA ARG A 140 -13.38 -2.59 -4.91
C ARG A 140 -12.32 -2.24 -3.88
N THR A 141 -11.16 -1.76 -4.34
CA THR A 141 -9.99 -1.45 -3.52
C THR A 141 -9.96 0.00 -3.05
N LYS A 142 -10.59 0.92 -3.79
CA LYS A 142 -10.58 2.36 -3.51
C LYS A 142 -11.86 2.89 -2.89
N GLY A 143 -11.71 3.92 -2.05
CA GLY A 143 -12.81 4.64 -1.43
C GLY A 143 -13.51 3.81 -0.36
N ASN A 144 -14.84 3.90 -0.30
CA ASN A 144 -15.66 3.32 0.76
C ASN A 144 -15.95 1.82 0.63
N LYS A 145 -15.23 1.08 -0.17
CA LYS A 145 -15.29 -0.38 -0.34
C LYS A 145 -16.72 -1.00 -0.41
N TRP A 146 -17.75 -0.20 -0.73
CA TRP A 146 -19.12 -0.68 -0.86
C TRP A 146 -19.24 -1.65 -2.04
N GLY A 147 -20.04 -2.69 -1.86
CA GLY A 147 -20.42 -3.59 -2.92
C GLY A 147 -19.64 -4.91 -2.96
N SER A 148 -18.77 -5.18 -1.98
CA SER A 148 -18.11 -6.49 -1.86
C SER A 148 -19.17 -7.60 -1.72
N PHE A 149 -18.98 -8.72 -2.44
CA PHE A 149 -19.93 -9.84 -2.44
C PHE A 149 -19.91 -10.56 -1.10
N ASN A 150 -21.08 -10.73 -0.47
CA ASN A 150 -21.22 -11.49 0.75
C ASN A 150 -21.69 -12.92 0.48
N LYS A 151 -22.84 -13.07 -0.19
CA LYS A 151 -23.39 -14.36 -0.57
C LYS A 151 -23.66 -14.38 -2.07
N PHE A 152 -23.08 -15.34 -2.77
CA PHE A 152 -23.22 -15.45 -4.22
C PHE A 152 -22.95 -16.86 -4.74
N GLU A 153 -23.42 -17.11 -5.94
CA GLU A 153 -23.18 -18.34 -6.70
C GLU A 153 -22.44 -17.99 -8.00
N VAL A 154 -21.69 -18.95 -8.51
CA VAL A 154 -21.04 -18.89 -9.81
C VAL A 154 -21.67 -19.95 -10.70
N GLU A 155 -22.12 -19.53 -11.86
CA GLU A 155 -22.73 -20.38 -12.86
C GLU A 155 -21.99 -20.26 -14.18
N VAL A 156 -21.86 -21.36 -14.92
CA VAL A 156 -21.17 -21.40 -16.21
C VAL A 156 -22.10 -21.95 -17.28
N ALA A 157 -22.01 -21.38 -18.46
CA ALA A 157 -22.65 -21.92 -19.67
C ALA A 157 -21.62 -22.07 -20.79
N THR A 158 -21.80 -23.15 -21.58
CA THR A 158 -21.02 -23.46 -22.78
C THR A 158 -21.84 -23.20 -24.02
N GLY A 159 -21.20 -23.10 -25.18
CA GLY A 159 -21.90 -22.92 -26.49
C GLY A 159 -22.17 -21.44 -26.79
N ASP A 160 -22.83 -21.19 -27.95
CA ASP A 160 -22.95 -19.86 -28.54
C ASP A 160 -24.09 -19.00 -27.98
N ALA A 161 -25.02 -19.62 -27.24
CA ALA A 161 -26.11 -18.89 -26.56
C ALA A 161 -26.22 -19.35 -25.11
N PRO A 162 -26.28 -18.41 -24.12
CA PRO A 162 -26.33 -18.75 -22.71
C PRO A 162 -27.74 -19.24 -22.30
N THR A 163 -28.19 -20.39 -22.83
CA THR A 163 -29.53 -20.91 -22.58
C THR A 163 -29.62 -21.78 -21.33
N GLN A 164 -28.50 -22.38 -20.93
CA GLN A 164 -28.44 -23.25 -19.74
C GLN A 164 -27.20 -22.91 -18.92
N PHE A 165 -27.39 -22.34 -17.75
CA PHE A 165 -26.32 -22.12 -16.77
C PHE A 165 -26.31 -23.25 -15.75
N VAL A 166 -25.12 -23.78 -15.47
CA VAL A 166 -24.88 -24.78 -14.44
C VAL A 166 -24.12 -24.14 -13.29
N LYS A 167 -24.62 -24.30 -12.06
CA LYS A 167 -23.92 -23.83 -10.87
C LYS A 167 -22.66 -24.65 -10.64
N VAL A 168 -21.51 -23.96 -10.52
CA VAL A 168 -20.18 -24.57 -10.34
C VAL A 168 -19.56 -24.22 -8.99
N ALA A 169 -20.01 -23.15 -8.33
CA ALA A 169 -19.54 -22.76 -6.99
C ALA A 169 -20.56 -21.91 -6.25
N SER A 170 -20.46 -21.87 -4.92
CA SER A 170 -21.21 -20.95 -4.08
C SER A 170 -20.42 -20.52 -2.86
N PHE A 171 -20.60 -19.26 -2.43
CA PHE A 171 -19.82 -18.65 -1.35
C PHE A 171 -20.72 -17.86 -0.40
N GLU A 172 -20.37 -17.91 0.88
CA GLU A 172 -20.92 -17.07 1.93
C GLU A 172 -19.75 -16.50 2.75
N ARG A 173 -19.34 -15.26 2.43
CA ARG A 173 -18.11 -14.65 2.95
C ARG A 173 -18.33 -13.86 4.24
N GLY A 174 -19.57 -13.52 4.57
CA GLY A 174 -19.90 -12.56 5.62
C GLY A 174 -19.89 -11.10 5.13
N ASP A 175 -20.43 -10.22 5.95
CA ASP A 175 -20.59 -8.81 5.61
C ASP A 175 -19.26 -8.05 5.74
N GLY A 176 -18.94 -7.24 4.76
CA GLY A 176 -17.76 -6.36 4.78
C GLY A 176 -16.42 -7.04 4.55
N VAL A 177 -16.37 -8.24 4.01
CA VAL A 177 -15.10 -8.86 3.57
C VAL A 177 -14.63 -8.24 2.26
N HIS A 178 -13.49 -7.55 2.31
CA HIS A 178 -12.95 -6.75 1.20
C HIS A 178 -11.65 -7.32 0.61
N THR A 179 -11.24 -8.52 1.03
CA THR A 179 -10.06 -9.20 0.46
C THR A 179 -10.44 -9.90 -0.85
N PRO A 180 -9.54 -10.04 -1.81
CA PRO A 180 -9.76 -10.86 -3.00
C PRO A 180 -10.20 -12.29 -2.63
N LEU A 181 -11.04 -12.85 -3.47
CA LEU A 181 -11.42 -14.26 -3.40
C LEU A 181 -10.87 -14.95 -4.64
N ASP A 182 -9.96 -15.84 -4.42
CA ASP A 182 -9.32 -16.64 -5.44
C ASP A 182 -9.68 -18.11 -5.18
N PHE A 183 -10.25 -18.78 -6.17
CA PHE A 183 -10.75 -20.14 -6.02
C PHE A 183 -10.63 -20.94 -7.30
N THR A 184 -10.49 -22.25 -7.14
CA THR A 184 -10.54 -23.23 -8.22
C THR A 184 -11.89 -23.93 -8.22
N LEU A 185 -12.35 -24.31 -9.41
CA LEU A 185 -13.55 -25.13 -9.55
C LEU A 185 -13.22 -26.59 -9.19
N ASP A 186 -14.12 -27.26 -8.48
CA ASP A 186 -13.97 -28.69 -8.15
C ASP A 186 -13.81 -29.56 -9.40
N THR A 187 -14.51 -29.18 -10.47
CA THR A 187 -14.39 -29.78 -11.80
C THR A 187 -14.16 -28.67 -12.82
N PRO A 188 -13.04 -28.65 -13.54
CA PRO A 188 -12.83 -27.72 -14.65
C PRO A 188 -13.92 -27.82 -15.69
N VAL A 189 -14.35 -26.71 -16.25
CA VAL A 189 -15.43 -26.64 -17.26
C VAL A 189 -14.84 -26.44 -18.65
N PRO A 190 -14.78 -27.46 -19.50
CA PRO A 190 -14.33 -27.32 -20.89
C PRO A 190 -15.26 -26.41 -21.67
N ASP A 191 -14.71 -25.66 -22.63
CA ASP A 191 -15.43 -24.75 -23.51
C ASP A 191 -16.36 -23.76 -22.78
N ALA A 192 -15.94 -23.32 -21.59
CA ALA A 192 -16.65 -22.31 -20.81
C ALA A 192 -16.68 -20.99 -21.59
N LYS A 193 -17.87 -20.53 -21.94
CA LYS A 193 -18.04 -19.30 -22.72
C LYS A 193 -18.68 -18.17 -21.92
N TYR A 194 -19.57 -18.49 -21.02
CA TYR A 194 -20.25 -17.51 -20.18
C TYR A 194 -20.08 -17.87 -18.71
N VAL A 195 -19.62 -16.92 -17.90
CA VAL A 195 -19.54 -17.05 -16.46
C VAL A 195 -20.45 -16.02 -15.81
N ARG A 196 -21.42 -16.47 -15.04
CA ARG A 196 -22.40 -15.62 -14.37
C ARG A 196 -22.22 -15.66 -12.86
N PHE A 197 -22.07 -14.50 -12.26
CA PHE A 197 -22.14 -14.31 -10.83
C PHE A 197 -23.57 -13.94 -10.44
N VAL A 198 -24.17 -14.72 -9.57
CA VAL A 198 -25.51 -14.54 -9.04
C VAL A 198 -25.36 -14.07 -7.60
N VAL A 199 -25.35 -12.76 -7.39
CA VAL A 199 -25.09 -12.15 -6.09
C VAL A 199 -26.40 -11.99 -5.31
N HIS A 200 -26.51 -12.71 -4.18
CA HIS A 200 -27.70 -12.69 -3.31
C HIS A 200 -27.61 -11.62 -2.23
N SER A 201 -26.41 -11.27 -1.79
CA SER A 201 -26.16 -10.15 -0.88
C SER A 201 -24.75 -9.58 -1.07
N ALA A 202 -24.63 -8.26 -0.83
CA ALA A 202 -23.37 -7.55 -0.91
C ALA A 202 -23.34 -6.39 0.11
N TYR A 203 -22.12 -5.97 0.48
CA TYR A 203 -21.92 -4.92 1.47
C TYR A 203 -22.55 -3.59 1.04
N MET A 204 -23.28 -2.95 1.95
CA MET A 204 -23.97 -1.68 1.73
C MET A 204 -24.96 -1.68 0.55
N LYS A 205 -25.58 -2.84 0.27
CA LYS A 205 -26.64 -3.01 -0.76
C LYS A 205 -26.24 -2.51 -2.16
N ARG A 206 -24.99 -2.70 -2.53
CA ARG A 206 -24.46 -2.46 -3.87
C ARG A 206 -23.66 -3.67 -4.30
N VAL A 207 -23.38 -3.78 -5.58
CA VAL A 207 -22.50 -4.80 -6.14
C VAL A 207 -21.35 -4.09 -6.83
N SER A 208 -20.10 -4.42 -6.48
CA SER A 208 -18.92 -3.85 -7.10
C SER A 208 -17.81 -4.89 -7.28
N CYS A 209 -17.00 -4.66 -8.30
CA CYS A 209 -15.85 -5.49 -8.65
C CYS A 209 -14.76 -4.59 -9.20
N ALA A 210 -13.56 -4.63 -8.63
CA ALA A 210 -12.41 -3.95 -9.21
C ALA A 210 -11.83 -4.78 -10.35
N GLU A 211 -11.68 -6.11 -10.15
CA GLU A 211 -11.16 -6.99 -11.19
C GLU A 211 -11.75 -8.40 -11.07
N MET A 212 -11.97 -9.04 -12.22
CA MET A 212 -12.48 -10.40 -12.33
C MET A 212 -11.66 -11.18 -13.36
N ASP A 213 -10.81 -12.05 -12.86
CA ASP A 213 -9.89 -12.82 -13.68
C ASP A 213 -10.34 -14.27 -13.84
N PHE A 214 -10.12 -14.82 -15.01
CA PHE A 214 -10.45 -16.21 -15.36
C PHE A 214 -9.22 -16.93 -15.89
N PHE A 215 -9.06 -18.20 -15.52
CA PHE A 215 -7.87 -18.97 -15.90
C PHE A 215 -8.22 -20.40 -16.31
N GLU A 216 -7.44 -20.93 -17.26
CA GLU A 216 -7.38 -22.36 -17.56
C GLU A 216 -6.11 -23.00 -16.99
N PRO A 217 -6.11 -24.32 -16.68
CA PRO A 217 -4.91 -25.00 -16.23
C PRO A 217 -3.92 -25.12 -17.38
N SER A 218 -2.66 -24.79 -17.15
CA SER A 218 -1.62 -25.07 -18.14
C SER A 218 -1.52 -26.56 -18.44
N LYS A 219 -1.54 -26.93 -19.72
CA LYS A 219 -1.42 -28.33 -20.18
C LYS A 219 -0.01 -28.89 -19.97
N ASN A 220 0.99 -28.03 -19.90
CA ASN A 220 2.39 -28.38 -19.72
C ASN A 220 2.96 -27.60 -18.53
N ARG A 221 2.57 -27.97 -17.32
CA ARG A 221 3.11 -27.38 -16.09
C ARG A 221 4.57 -27.78 -15.95
N PHE A 222 5.46 -26.80 -16.11
CA PHE A 222 6.84 -27.00 -15.73
C PHE A 222 6.96 -26.73 -14.23
N ASP A 223 7.45 -27.71 -13.50
CA ASP A 223 7.69 -27.54 -12.07
C ASP A 223 9.05 -26.83 -11.86
N TYR A 224 9.02 -25.51 -11.63
CA TYR A 224 10.23 -24.74 -11.34
C TYR A 224 10.98 -25.21 -10.10
N ARG A 225 10.31 -25.95 -9.18
CA ARG A 225 10.96 -26.58 -8.04
C ARG A 225 11.86 -27.74 -8.42
N SER A 226 11.80 -28.23 -9.65
CA SER A 226 12.79 -29.17 -10.18
C SER A 226 14.13 -28.51 -10.44
N ILE A 227 14.16 -27.20 -10.61
CA ILE A 227 15.35 -26.40 -10.93
C ILE A 227 15.78 -25.54 -9.75
N PHE A 228 14.85 -24.81 -9.10
CA PHE A 228 15.15 -23.88 -8.02
C PHE A 228 14.93 -24.51 -6.63
N ALA A 229 15.80 -24.13 -5.69
CA ALA A 229 15.76 -24.65 -4.32
C ALA A 229 14.75 -23.91 -3.42
N ASP A 230 14.35 -22.69 -3.81
CA ASP A 230 13.48 -21.81 -3.02
C ASP A 230 12.34 -21.23 -3.85
N ASP A 231 11.27 -20.78 -3.17
CA ASP A 231 10.07 -20.21 -3.79
C ASP A 231 10.29 -18.81 -4.37
N LEU A 232 11.44 -18.19 -4.10
CA LEU A 232 11.84 -16.90 -4.69
C LEU A 232 12.74 -17.06 -5.91
N TYR A 233 13.11 -18.30 -6.26
CA TYR A 233 13.99 -18.58 -7.41
C TYR A 233 15.37 -17.93 -7.30
N THR A 234 15.92 -17.86 -6.08
CA THR A 234 17.22 -17.22 -5.84
C THR A 234 18.40 -18.19 -5.87
N GLN A 235 18.15 -19.48 -5.80
CA GLN A 235 19.16 -20.53 -5.76
C GLN A 235 18.73 -21.73 -6.59
N LEU A 236 19.70 -22.36 -7.26
CA LEU A 236 19.48 -23.64 -7.94
C LEU A 236 19.52 -24.81 -6.95
N LYS A 237 18.75 -25.86 -7.24
CA LYS A 237 18.89 -27.12 -6.53
C LYS A 237 20.24 -27.77 -6.80
N GLU A 238 20.72 -28.49 -5.81
CA GLU A 238 21.91 -29.34 -5.97
C GLU A 238 21.67 -30.41 -7.07
N GLY A 239 22.62 -30.58 -7.96
CA GLY A 239 22.55 -31.54 -9.05
C GLY A 239 21.78 -31.07 -10.29
N VAL A 240 21.33 -29.83 -10.36
CA VAL A 240 20.76 -29.27 -11.59
C VAL A 240 21.84 -29.16 -12.64
N THR A 241 21.54 -29.70 -13.82
CA THR A 241 22.47 -29.71 -14.97
C THR A 241 22.05 -28.69 -16.02
N ASP A 242 22.97 -28.25 -16.85
CA ASP A 242 22.68 -27.36 -18.00
C ASP A 242 21.60 -27.92 -18.92
N ASN A 243 21.52 -29.23 -19.05
CA ASN A 243 20.50 -29.87 -19.90
C ASN A 243 19.09 -29.70 -19.30
N LEU A 244 18.93 -29.77 -17.96
CA LEU A 244 17.66 -29.48 -17.29
C LEU A 244 17.27 -28.01 -17.45
N ILE A 245 18.21 -27.10 -17.31
CA ILE A 245 17.98 -25.67 -17.50
C ILE A 245 17.57 -25.37 -18.97
N LYS A 246 18.27 -25.94 -19.94
CA LYS A 246 17.97 -25.73 -21.38
C LYS A 246 16.59 -26.22 -21.77
N ASN A 247 16.04 -27.20 -21.06
CA ASN A 247 14.70 -27.74 -21.30
C ASN A 247 13.57 -26.94 -20.60
N MET A 248 13.88 -25.90 -19.85
CA MET A 248 12.87 -25.01 -19.26
C MET A 248 12.07 -24.31 -20.39
N PRO A 249 10.73 -24.36 -20.34
CA PRO A 249 9.88 -23.79 -21.38
C PRO A 249 9.92 -22.25 -21.39
N ASP A 250 9.96 -21.63 -20.21
CA ASP A 250 9.99 -20.19 -20.10
C ASP A 250 11.40 -19.63 -20.31
N ASN A 251 11.51 -18.69 -21.24
CA ASN A 251 12.81 -18.13 -21.65
C ASN A 251 13.44 -17.26 -20.58
N GLU A 252 12.65 -16.50 -19.84
CA GLU A 252 13.19 -15.58 -18.83
C GLU A 252 13.62 -16.32 -17.57
N MET A 253 12.82 -17.31 -17.13
CA MET A 253 13.21 -18.18 -16.02
C MET A 253 14.43 -19.04 -16.38
N ARG A 254 14.57 -19.43 -17.65
CA ARG A 254 15.78 -20.13 -18.14
C ARG A 254 17.02 -19.22 -18.10
N LYS A 255 16.90 -17.95 -18.50
CA LYS A 255 17.99 -16.97 -18.37
C LYS A 255 18.41 -16.76 -16.91
N LEU A 256 17.44 -16.66 -16.00
CA LEU A 256 17.71 -16.60 -14.57
C LEU A 256 18.50 -17.81 -14.09
N ALA A 257 18.03 -19.02 -14.43
CA ALA A 257 18.70 -20.26 -14.01
C ALA A 257 20.12 -20.36 -14.56
N LEU A 258 20.35 -19.95 -15.83
CA LEU A 258 21.70 -19.87 -16.42
C LEU A 258 22.58 -18.88 -15.67
N ALA A 259 22.10 -17.67 -15.42
CA ALA A 259 22.87 -16.64 -14.69
C ALA A 259 23.24 -17.08 -13.27
N LEU A 260 22.34 -17.80 -12.58
CA LEU A 260 22.62 -18.40 -11.27
C LEU A 260 23.66 -19.53 -11.37
N SER A 261 23.58 -20.38 -12.40
CA SER A 261 24.55 -21.47 -12.65
C SER A 261 25.95 -20.94 -12.92
N GLU A 262 26.05 -19.83 -13.64
CA GLU A 262 27.31 -19.17 -13.97
C GLU A 262 27.85 -18.26 -12.85
N GLY A 263 27.07 -18.02 -11.79
CA GLY A 263 27.43 -17.13 -10.68
C GLY A 263 27.51 -15.65 -11.06
N ASN A 264 26.84 -15.24 -12.14
CA ASN A 264 26.86 -13.87 -12.66
C ASN A 264 25.51 -13.13 -12.47
N TYR A 265 24.57 -13.71 -11.69
CA TYR A 265 23.29 -13.06 -11.39
C TYR A 265 23.46 -11.93 -10.38
N GLU A 266 23.18 -10.70 -10.81
CA GLU A 266 23.19 -9.52 -9.95
C GLU A 266 21.88 -9.44 -9.15
N SER A 267 21.95 -9.73 -7.84
CA SER A 267 20.79 -9.76 -6.94
C SER A 267 20.53 -8.42 -6.25
N LYS A 268 21.48 -7.47 -6.28
CA LYS A 268 21.34 -6.15 -5.65
C LYS A 268 20.09 -5.45 -6.22
N TYR A 269 19.25 -4.90 -5.37
CA TYR A 269 17.92 -4.34 -5.65
C TYR A 269 16.85 -5.34 -6.13
N ARG A 270 17.22 -6.47 -6.72
CA ARG A 270 16.26 -7.47 -7.22
C ARG A 270 15.66 -8.31 -6.12
N VAL A 271 16.45 -8.69 -5.12
CA VAL A 271 16.00 -9.50 -3.98
C VAL A 271 16.05 -8.65 -2.72
N ALA A 272 14.89 -8.27 -2.22
CA ALA A 272 14.81 -7.39 -1.05
C ALA A 272 13.62 -7.70 -0.15
N GLU A 273 13.74 -7.26 1.10
CA GLU A 273 12.67 -7.28 2.07
C GLU A 273 11.94 -5.93 2.13
N TYR A 274 10.60 -6.00 2.22
CA TYR A 274 9.73 -4.83 2.24
C TYR A 274 8.91 -4.80 3.52
N ARG A 275 9.11 -3.74 4.29
CA ARG A 275 8.46 -3.54 5.58
C ARG A 275 6.95 -3.37 5.43
N PRO A 276 6.17 -3.83 6.44
CA PRO A 276 4.76 -3.49 6.53
C PRO A 276 4.57 -2.07 7.08
N TYR A 277 3.51 -1.38 6.61
CA TYR A 277 3.05 -0.12 7.17
C TYR A 277 1.55 0.06 6.91
N GLN A 278 0.87 0.81 7.76
CA GLN A 278 -0.55 1.11 7.54
C GLN A 278 -0.74 1.96 6.29
N HIS A 279 -1.88 1.79 5.63
CA HIS A 279 -2.25 2.75 4.59
C HIS A 279 -2.27 4.16 5.17
N PRO A 280 -1.61 5.15 4.55
CA PRO A 280 -1.40 6.49 5.14
C PRO A 280 -2.67 7.22 5.56
N SER A 281 -3.83 6.85 5.01
CA SER A 281 -5.12 7.43 5.39
C SER A 281 -5.51 7.14 6.85
N VAL A 282 -4.99 6.07 7.45
CA VAL A 282 -5.33 5.69 8.83
C VAL A 282 -4.75 6.72 9.80
N MET A 283 -3.42 6.93 9.76
CA MET A 283 -2.78 7.91 10.63
C MET A 283 -3.18 9.34 10.30
N ALA A 284 -3.43 9.67 9.04
CA ALA A 284 -3.96 10.97 8.65
C ALA A 284 -5.34 11.25 9.28
N ALA A 285 -6.22 10.25 9.35
CA ALA A 285 -7.51 10.37 10.03
C ALA A 285 -7.35 10.55 11.55
N VAL A 286 -6.47 9.75 12.19
CA VAL A 286 -6.16 9.88 13.62
C VAL A 286 -5.61 11.26 13.95
N ASN A 287 -4.71 11.78 13.11
CA ASN A 287 -4.02 13.06 13.32
C ASN A 287 -4.80 14.26 12.77
N ARG A 288 -5.88 14.05 12.01
CA ARG A 288 -6.65 15.09 11.31
C ARG A 288 -5.77 15.95 10.39
N THR A 289 -4.82 15.31 9.72
CA THR A 289 -3.81 15.93 8.84
C THR A 289 -3.90 15.38 7.41
N SER A 290 -2.98 15.78 6.55
CA SER A 290 -2.81 15.17 5.24
C SER A 290 -2.11 13.81 5.35
N ARG A 291 -2.16 13.01 4.27
CA ARG A 291 -1.58 11.66 4.20
C ARG A 291 -0.11 11.75 3.80
N TYR A 292 0.77 11.06 4.51
CA TYR A 292 2.18 10.91 4.16
C TYR A 292 2.37 9.90 3.00
N SER A 293 3.60 9.52 2.67
CA SER A 293 3.90 8.71 1.49
C SER A 293 2.98 7.50 1.31
N LEU A 294 2.43 7.32 0.11
CA LEU A 294 1.71 6.10 -0.25
C LEU A 294 2.69 4.96 -0.57
N SER A 295 3.85 5.29 -1.12
CA SER A 295 4.83 4.36 -1.70
C SER A 295 6.16 4.39 -0.92
N ASP A 296 6.12 3.96 0.34
CA ASP A 296 7.27 4.06 1.26
C ASP A 296 8.29 2.90 1.14
N ASN A 297 8.10 2.00 0.16
CA ASN A 297 9.01 0.89 -0.14
C ASN A 297 9.45 0.93 -1.62
N PRO A 298 10.38 1.81 -2.01
CA PRO A 298 10.97 1.78 -3.35
C PRO A 298 11.79 0.52 -3.56
N THR A 299 11.86 0.06 -4.80
CA THR A 299 12.60 -1.15 -5.16
C THR A 299 13.95 -0.86 -5.80
N GLY A 300 14.16 0.33 -6.35
CA GLY A 300 15.30 0.63 -7.21
C GLY A 300 15.22 -0.03 -8.57
N ILE A 301 14.07 -0.59 -8.93
CA ILE A 301 13.81 -1.18 -10.24
C ILE A 301 12.87 -0.27 -11.02
N TYR A 302 13.11 -0.17 -12.32
CA TYR A 302 12.29 0.56 -13.27
C TYR A 302 11.54 -0.41 -14.20
N ALA A 303 10.25 -0.20 -14.37
CA ALA A 303 9.42 -0.92 -15.33
C ALA A 303 9.46 -0.22 -16.68
N VAL A 304 9.53 -0.99 -17.75
CA VAL A 304 9.35 -0.49 -19.13
C VAL A 304 7.97 -0.92 -19.61
N ALA A 305 7.18 0.01 -20.14
CA ALA A 305 5.85 -0.28 -20.66
C ALA A 305 5.90 -1.39 -21.72
N GLY A 306 5.05 -2.40 -21.59
CA GLY A 306 4.96 -3.55 -22.49
C GLY A 306 6.05 -4.62 -22.29
N GLU A 307 7.06 -4.40 -21.43
CA GLU A 307 8.02 -5.45 -21.04
C GLU A 307 7.49 -6.23 -19.84
N LYS A 308 7.43 -7.55 -19.94
CA LYS A 308 6.98 -8.41 -18.83
C LYS A 308 7.91 -8.31 -17.63
N LEU A 309 7.32 -8.10 -16.47
CA LEU A 309 7.96 -8.23 -15.17
C LEU A 309 7.70 -9.62 -14.60
N TYR A 310 8.73 -10.29 -14.14
CA TYR A 310 8.64 -11.56 -13.40
C TYR A 310 8.99 -11.26 -11.95
N ILE A 311 8.04 -11.48 -11.04
CA ILE A 311 8.15 -11.11 -9.64
C ILE A 311 7.77 -12.30 -8.78
N ALA A 312 8.67 -12.76 -7.92
CA ALA A 312 8.36 -13.78 -6.93
C ALA A 312 8.14 -13.15 -5.55
N LEU A 313 7.10 -13.58 -4.85
CA LEU A 313 6.75 -13.17 -3.50
C LEU A 313 6.81 -14.39 -2.56
N ASP A 314 7.53 -14.29 -1.45
CA ASP A 314 7.79 -15.40 -0.53
C ASP A 314 6.55 -15.88 0.23
N LYS A 315 5.74 -14.94 0.71
CA LYS A 315 4.59 -15.25 1.55
C LYS A 315 3.46 -14.23 1.39
N LEU A 316 2.25 -14.69 1.70
CA LEU A 316 1.14 -13.84 2.08
C LEU A 316 0.73 -14.20 3.50
N TYR A 317 0.37 -13.23 4.31
CA TYR A 317 -0.17 -13.41 5.64
C TYR A 317 -1.65 -13.01 5.68
N ARG A 318 -2.35 -13.40 6.73
CA ARG A 318 -3.79 -13.08 6.86
C ARG A 318 -4.02 -11.57 6.85
N GLY A 319 -4.95 -11.12 6.00
CA GLY A 319 -5.26 -9.70 5.82
C GLY A 319 -4.20 -8.92 5.04
N ALA A 320 -3.23 -9.58 4.41
CA ALA A 320 -2.24 -8.92 3.58
C ALA A 320 -2.89 -8.33 2.32
N ASP A 321 -2.54 -7.07 2.04
CA ASP A 321 -2.79 -6.40 0.76
C ASP A 321 -1.42 -5.98 0.21
N ILE A 322 -0.81 -6.88 -0.57
CA ILE A 322 0.52 -6.69 -1.12
C ILE A 322 0.40 -6.46 -2.61
N SER A 323 0.83 -5.29 -3.04
CA SER A 323 0.71 -4.87 -4.42
C SER A 323 2.03 -4.30 -4.93
N LEU A 324 2.28 -4.45 -6.22
CA LEU A 324 3.32 -3.74 -6.93
C LEU A 324 2.71 -2.51 -7.60
N MET A 325 3.29 -1.34 -7.38
CA MET A 325 2.90 -0.11 -8.06
C MET A 325 4.01 0.35 -9.00
N VAL A 326 3.64 0.65 -10.24
CA VAL A 326 4.49 1.36 -11.21
C VAL A 326 4.04 2.80 -11.25
N ARG A 327 4.97 3.75 -11.18
CA ARG A 327 4.69 5.19 -11.24
C ARG A 327 5.58 5.89 -12.26
N ASP A 328 4.95 6.56 -13.21
CA ASP A 328 5.61 7.45 -14.17
C ASP A 328 5.38 8.91 -13.76
N LEU A 329 6.43 9.57 -13.27
CA LEU A 329 6.34 10.95 -12.82
C LEU A 329 6.18 11.96 -13.99
N ASN A 330 6.50 11.59 -15.23
CA ASN A 330 6.28 12.46 -16.40
C ASN A 330 4.79 12.67 -16.71
N GLY A 331 3.93 11.76 -16.30
CA GLY A 331 2.47 11.91 -16.38
C GLY A 331 1.85 12.48 -15.11
N GLY A 332 2.66 13.07 -14.22
CA GLY A 332 2.24 13.54 -12.91
C GLY A 332 2.12 12.41 -11.88
N TYR A 333 2.05 12.77 -10.61
CA TYR A 333 2.05 11.81 -9.49
C TYR A 333 0.91 10.78 -9.56
N GLY A 334 -0.22 11.13 -10.13
CA GLY A 334 -1.36 10.25 -10.31
C GLY A 334 -1.18 9.20 -11.42
N ASN A 335 -0.19 9.35 -12.29
CA ASN A 335 0.10 8.39 -13.34
C ASN A 335 0.81 7.16 -12.75
N SER A 336 0.00 6.28 -12.20
CA SER A 336 0.45 5.04 -11.58
C SER A 336 -0.52 3.89 -11.85
N LYS A 337 0.03 2.69 -11.93
CA LYS A 337 -0.73 1.43 -12.05
C LYS A 337 -0.32 0.51 -10.91
N THR A 338 -1.31 -0.14 -10.31
CA THR A 338 -1.11 -1.05 -9.17
C THR A 338 -1.58 -2.45 -9.54
N TYR A 339 -0.75 -3.43 -9.27
CA TYR A 339 -0.96 -4.84 -9.57
C TYR A 339 -0.91 -5.63 -8.27
N GLN A 340 -1.98 -6.37 -7.97
CA GLN A 340 -2.04 -7.24 -6.80
C GLN A 340 -1.04 -8.38 -6.95
N LEU A 341 -0.21 -8.60 -5.92
CA LEU A 341 0.72 -9.72 -5.90
C LEU A 341 0.11 -10.92 -5.16
N LYS A 342 0.39 -12.11 -5.67
CA LYS A 342 0.13 -13.39 -5.03
C LYS A 342 1.45 -14.07 -4.64
N LYS A 343 1.42 -14.98 -3.66
CA LYS A 343 2.59 -15.77 -3.31
C LYS A 343 3.09 -16.55 -4.54
N GLY A 344 4.41 -16.67 -4.66
CA GLY A 344 5.10 -17.31 -5.78
C GLY A 344 5.27 -16.36 -6.96
N LEU A 345 5.36 -16.90 -8.17
CA LEU A 345 5.66 -16.15 -9.38
C LEU A 345 4.44 -15.37 -9.89
N ASN A 346 4.64 -14.08 -10.11
CA ASN A 346 3.72 -13.17 -10.78
C ASN A 346 4.36 -12.71 -12.09
N ILE A 347 3.60 -12.76 -13.17
CA ILE A 347 4.03 -12.24 -14.48
C ILE A 347 3.10 -11.10 -14.81
N ILE A 348 3.63 -9.88 -14.88
CA ILE A 348 2.88 -8.64 -15.07
C ILE A 348 3.42 -7.96 -16.31
N GLU A 349 2.55 -7.48 -17.18
CA GLU A 349 2.90 -6.65 -18.33
C GLU A 349 2.43 -5.22 -18.04
N PRO A 350 3.32 -4.34 -17.55
CA PRO A 350 2.94 -2.99 -17.18
C PRO A 350 2.58 -2.16 -18.41
N THR A 351 1.46 -1.44 -18.32
CA THR A 351 0.99 -0.55 -19.39
C THR A 351 1.68 0.81 -19.40
N ILE A 352 2.39 1.14 -18.33
CA ILE A 352 3.22 2.34 -18.19
C ILE A 352 4.63 1.97 -17.74
N GLY A 353 5.62 2.77 -18.10
CA GLY A 353 6.97 2.69 -17.53
C GLY A 353 7.05 3.51 -16.25
N GLY A 354 8.06 3.26 -15.40
CA GLY A 354 8.27 4.07 -14.21
C GLY A 354 8.95 3.33 -13.07
N LEU A 355 9.11 4.03 -11.94
CA LEU A 355 9.66 3.48 -10.72
C LEU A 355 8.69 2.46 -10.11
N ILE A 356 9.25 1.37 -9.59
CA ILE A 356 8.48 0.29 -8.95
C ILE A 356 8.54 0.43 -7.42
N TYR A 357 7.38 0.26 -6.79
CA TYR A 357 7.20 0.25 -5.34
C TYR A 357 6.44 -0.99 -4.90
N ILE A 358 6.78 -1.54 -3.74
CA ILE A 358 6.01 -2.61 -3.10
C ILE A 358 5.12 -2.00 -2.00
N LEU A 359 3.82 -2.08 -2.19
CA LEU A 359 2.85 -1.66 -1.18
C LEU A 359 2.55 -2.86 -0.29
N ASN A 360 3.09 -2.84 0.92
CA ASN A 360 2.82 -3.85 1.95
C ASN A 360 1.97 -3.22 3.06
N HIS A 361 0.69 -2.99 2.76
CA HIS A 361 -0.24 -2.35 3.67
C HIS A 361 -0.82 -3.34 4.67
N VAL A 362 -0.82 -2.95 5.94
CA VAL A 362 -1.35 -3.73 7.06
C VAL A 362 -2.44 -2.97 7.80
N GLU A 363 -3.29 -3.68 8.55
CA GLU A 363 -4.24 -3.05 9.45
C GLU A 363 -3.58 -2.61 10.77
N ASP A 364 -2.54 -3.33 11.20
CA ASP A 364 -1.85 -3.07 12.46
C ASP A 364 -1.05 -1.77 12.42
N ASN A 365 -1.05 -1.07 13.55
CA ASN A 365 -0.16 0.06 13.78
C ASN A 365 1.27 -0.44 14.05
N ILE A 366 2.09 -0.55 13.00
CA ILE A 366 3.51 -0.90 13.10
C ILE A 366 4.33 0.39 12.96
N PRO A 367 5.02 0.85 14.01
CA PRO A 367 5.77 2.10 13.97
C PRO A 367 6.83 2.14 12.88
N LEU A 368 7.17 3.34 12.41
CA LEU A 368 8.31 3.53 11.50
C LEU A 368 9.62 3.16 12.22
N LEU A 369 9.75 3.54 13.48
CA LEU A 369 10.85 3.16 14.36
C LEU A 369 10.48 1.95 15.20
N LEU A 370 11.25 0.88 15.10
CA LEU A 370 11.04 -0.37 15.85
C LEU A 370 11.91 -0.37 17.10
N GLU A 371 11.46 0.31 18.15
CA GLU A 371 12.24 0.50 19.38
C GLU A 371 12.18 -0.73 20.31
N ASN A 372 11.06 -1.41 20.36
CA ASN A 372 10.86 -2.56 21.24
C ASN A 372 10.75 -3.88 20.49
N ASP A 373 10.98 -4.99 21.19
CA ASP A 373 11.03 -6.32 20.58
C ASP A 373 9.66 -6.79 20.07
N SER A 374 8.56 -6.34 20.69
CA SER A 374 7.20 -6.66 20.22
C SER A 374 6.93 -6.04 18.84
N ASP A 375 7.32 -4.79 18.63
CA ASP A 375 7.15 -4.12 17.34
C ASP A 375 8.07 -4.71 16.28
N LYS A 376 9.32 -5.05 16.66
CA LYS A 376 10.24 -5.77 15.76
C LYS A 376 9.66 -7.10 15.31
N GLN A 377 9.10 -7.89 16.24
CA GLN A 377 8.50 -9.17 15.91
C GLN A 377 7.27 -9.01 15.00
N ARG A 378 6.36 -8.08 15.32
CA ARG A 378 5.18 -7.78 14.49
C ARG A 378 5.56 -7.32 13.08
N ALA A 379 6.60 -6.48 12.97
CA ALA A 379 7.12 -6.06 11.68
C ALA A 379 7.72 -7.24 10.90
N MET A 380 8.55 -8.07 11.55
CA MET A 380 9.20 -9.23 10.94
C MET A 380 8.18 -10.27 10.43
N ASP A 381 7.13 -10.53 11.21
CA ASP A 381 6.07 -11.47 10.83
C ASP A 381 5.35 -11.06 9.54
N LYS A 382 5.26 -9.73 9.29
CA LYS A 382 4.55 -9.12 8.16
C LYS A 382 5.47 -8.52 7.10
N THR A 383 6.77 -8.52 7.31
CA THR A 383 7.75 -8.21 6.27
C THR A 383 7.71 -9.29 5.19
N VAL A 384 7.68 -8.89 3.94
CA VAL A 384 7.70 -9.79 2.79
C VAL A 384 8.99 -9.65 2.02
N LYS A 385 9.47 -10.79 1.50
CA LYS A 385 10.62 -10.81 0.61
C LYS A 385 10.15 -10.97 -0.83
N VAL A 386 10.65 -10.12 -1.69
CA VAL A 386 10.29 -10.09 -3.11
C VAL A 386 11.54 -10.22 -3.95
N HIS A 387 11.45 -11.03 -4.99
CA HIS A 387 12.47 -11.11 -6.04
C HIS A 387 11.87 -10.55 -7.35
N ILE A 388 12.34 -9.39 -7.79
CA ILE A 388 11.99 -8.80 -9.09
C ILE A 388 13.00 -9.31 -10.11
N ILE A 389 12.67 -10.43 -10.74
CA ILE A 389 13.55 -11.17 -11.65
C ILE A 389 13.84 -10.36 -12.91
N MET A 390 12.77 -9.77 -13.48
CA MET A 390 12.84 -8.92 -14.67
C MET A 390 12.51 -7.48 -14.29
N GLY A 391 13.02 -6.54 -15.06
CA GLY A 391 12.94 -5.10 -14.81
C GLY A 391 14.34 -4.50 -14.89
N LYS A 392 14.44 -3.19 -14.98
CA LYS A 392 15.72 -2.48 -15.16
C LYS A 392 16.20 -1.93 -13.81
N VAL A 393 17.40 -2.32 -13.40
CA VAL A 393 18.01 -1.77 -12.17
C VAL A 393 18.33 -0.29 -12.40
N ASN A 394 17.84 0.55 -11.51
CA ASN A 394 18.15 1.99 -11.45
C ASN A 394 18.87 2.35 -10.14
N GLY A 395 18.63 1.56 -9.10
CA GLY A 395 19.12 1.83 -7.76
C GLY A 395 18.26 2.85 -7.00
N TYR A 396 18.51 2.94 -5.72
CA TYR A 396 18.02 3.97 -4.79
C TYR A 396 18.97 4.00 -3.59
N TYR A 397 18.90 5.06 -2.79
CA TYR A 397 19.66 5.17 -1.56
C TYR A 397 18.71 5.07 -0.35
N ASP A 398 19.09 4.28 0.64
CA ASP A 398 18.36 4.13 1.92
C ASP A 398 19.38 4.20 3.05
N CYS A 399 19.27 5.21 3.92
CA CYS A 399 20.20 5.43 5.03
C CYS A 399 20.34 4.24 6.00
N HIS A 400 19.38 3.30 5.99
CA HIS A 400 19.44 2.08 6.80
C HIS A 400 20.05 0.87 6.10
N LYS A 401 20.27 0.96 4.79
CA LYS A 401 20.78 -0.15 3.97
C LYS A 401 22.12 0.16 3.30
N ASN A 402 22.37 1.43 3.02
CA ASN A 402 23.56 1.89 2.32
C ASN A 402 24.49 2.68 3.24
N VAL A 403 25.79 2.57 2.98
CA VAL A 403 26.79 3.47 3.55
C VAL A 403 26.99 4.69 2.64
N PRO A 404 27.38 5.86 3.17
CA PRO A 404 27.53 7.09 2.37
C PRO A 404 28.51 6.94 1.19
N GLU A 405 29.49 6.09 1.33
CA GLU A 405 30.51 5.82 0.31
C GLU A 405 29.94 5.14 -0.95
N GLU A 406 28.79 4.49 -0.87
CA GLU A 406 28.11 3.90 -2.02
C GLU A 406 27.37 4.93 -2.89
N TRP A 407 27.14 6.15 -2.36
CA TRP A 407 26.34 7.16 -3.05
C TRP A 407 26.83 7.51 -4.46
N PRO A 408 28.13 7.77 -4.70
CA PRO A 408 28.63 8.04 -6.05
C PRO A 408 28.39 6.88 -7.02
N GLU A 409 28.61 5.64 -6.58
CA GLU A 409 28.39 4.44 -7.38
C GLU A 409 26.90 4.26 -7.74
N ILE A 410 26.00 4.50 -6.77
CA ILE A 410 24.54 4.43 -7.01
C ILE A 410 24.13 5.44 -8.09
N LEU A 411 24.65 6.66 -8.03
CA LEU A 411 24.38 7.69 -9.04
C LEU A 411 24.97 7.37 -10.41
N GLU A 412 26.17 6.80 -10.46
CA GLU A 412 26.84 6.42 -11.72
C GLU A 412 26.09 5.29 -12.43
N ASN A 413 25.59 4.32 -11.67
CA ASN A 413 24.87 3.17 -12.20
C ASN A 413 23.41 3.45 -12.56
N ALA A 414 22.84 4.58 -12.14
CA ALA A 414 21.47 4.95 -12.45
C ALA A 414 21.29 5.26 -13.94
N GLN A 415 20.33 4.58 -14.58
CA GLN A 415 20.09 4.68 -16.02
C GLN A 415 18.80 5.43 -16.37
N TYR A 416 17.93 5.67 -15.39
CA TYR A 416 16.63 6.30 -15.58
C TYR A 416 16.58 7.66 -14.92
N GLN A 417 15.56 8.44 -15.30
CA GLN A 417 15.46 9.86 -14.99
C GLN A 417 15.37 10.14 -13.49
N ASP A 418 14.58 9.38 -12.77
CA ASP A 418 14.22 9.67 -11.39
C ASP A 418 14.71 8.57 -10.44
N MET A 419 15.00 8.96 -9.20
CA MET A 419 15.51 8.08 -8.15
C MET A 419 14.90 8.45 -6.81
N ASP A 420 14.74 7.44 -5.96
CA ASP A 420 14.32 7.59 -4.56
C ASP A 420 15.54 7.63 -3.63
N VAL A 421 15.46 8.50 -2.61
CA VAL A 421 16.45 8.61 -1.55
C VAL A 421 15.71 8.64 -0.21
N LEU A 422 16.03 7.71 0.69
CA LEU A 422 15.32 7.50 1.93
C LEU A 422 16.17 7.86 3.16
N GLY A 423 15.66 8.77 3.98
CA GLY A 423 16.09 9.01 5.35
C GLY A 423 15.28 8.21 6.36
N GLN A 424 15.36 8.60 7.62
CA GLN A 424 14.57 8.02 8.71
C GLN A 424 13.09 8.43 8.60
N TYR A 425 12.81 9.73 8.40
CA TYR A 425 11.47 10.32 8.36
C TYR A 425 11.11 10.88 6.99
N ALA A 426 12.09 11.06 6.12
CA ALA A 426 11.94 11.67 4.81
C ALA A 426 12.16 10.67 3.66
N HIS A 427 11.36 10.82 2.61
CA HIS A 427 11.51 10.14 1.33
C HIS A 427 11.59 11.21 0.25
N VAL A 428 12.69 11.29 -0.46
CA VAL A 428 12.92 12.28 -1.54
C VAL A 428 12.97 11.56 -2.87
N THR A 429 12.08 11.90 -3.81
CA THR A 429 12.13 11.41 -5.20
C THR A 429 12.47 12.56 -6.13
N TRP A 430 13.60 12.46 -6.81
CA TRP A 430 14.11 13.52 -7.67
C TRP A 430 14.92 12.97 -8.85
N ARG A 431 15.27 13.87 -9.81
CA ARG A 431 16.08 13.49 -10.97
C ARG A 431 17.49 13.09 -10.53
N VAL A 432 17.98 12.00 -11.11
CA VAL A 432 19.36 11.54 -10.93
C VAL A 432 20.37 12.62 -11.28
N SER A 433 20.17 13.34 -12.40
CA SER A 433 21.07 14.42 -12.84
C SER A 433 21.14 15.61 -11.86
N ASP A 434 20.08 15.87 -11.12
CA ASP A 434 20.09 16.91 -10.10
C ASP A 434 20.81 16.44 -8.82
N PHE A 435 20.62 15.20 -8.43
CA PHE A 435 21.41 14.60 -7.35
C PHE A 435 22.90 14.58 -7.69
N GLN A 436 23.27 14.20 -8.91
CA GLN A 436 24.67 14.25 -9.39
C GLN A 436 25.24 15.68 -9.33
N THR A 437 24.42 16.70 -9.60
CA THR A 437 24.87 18.09 -9.65
C THR A 437 24.97 18.71 -8.25
N TYR A 438 24.03 18.44 -7.37
CA TYR A 438 23.83 19.21 -6.14
C TYR A 438 24.09 18.42 -4.86
N THR A 439 23.94 17.08 -4.86
CA THR A 439 24.01 16.29 -3.63
C THR A 439 25.39 15.69 -3.43
N SER A 440 26.32 16.52 -2.97
CA SER A 440 27.69 16.08 -2.62
C SER A 440 27.75 15.21 -1.36
N ASP A 441 26.76 15.36 -0.45
CA ASP A 441 26.65 14.62 0.80
C ASP A 441 25.17 14.21 1.02
N VAL A 442 24.85 12.97 0.69
CA VAL A 442 23.51 12.42 0.81
C VAL A 442 23.07 12.26 2.28
N THR A 443 24.02 11.99 3.17
CA THR A 443 23.75 11.87 4.61
C THR A 443 23.34 13.20 5.19
N MET A 444 24.06 14.26 4.85
CA MET A 444 23.72 15.62 5.26
C MET A 444 22.33 16.04 4.72
N LEU A 445 22.05 15.72 3.46
CA LEU A 445 20.76 15.99 2.84
C LEU A 445 19.63 15.34 3.64
N LEU A 446 19.74 14.04 3.89
CA LEU A 446 18.72 13.25 4.60
C LEU A 446 18.57 13.69 6.06
N ASN A 447 19.66 13.92 6.78
CA ASN A 447 19.60 14.42 8.14
C ASN A 447 18.87 15.76 8.26
N ASN A 448 19.03 16.64 7.29
CA ASN A 448 18.34 17.92 7.23
C ASN A 448 16.83 17.73 7.04
N TYR A 449 16.41 16.87 6.10
CA TYR A 449 14.99 16.57 5.87
C TYR A 449 14.38 15.80 7.03
N ASP A 450 15.08 14.83 7.60
CA ASP A 450 14.63 14.07 8.76
C ASP A 450 14.41 14.98 9.97
N LYS A 451 15.37 15.88 10.24
CA LYS A 451 15.24 16.87 11.30
C LYS A 451 14.05 17.81 11.07
N LEU A 452 13.83 18.26 9.83
CA LEU A 452 12.67 19.09 9.47
C LEU A 452 11.36 18.38 9.80
N VAL A 453 11.19 17.14 9.31
CA VAL A 453 9.96 16.36 9.52
C VAL A 453 9.75 16.09 11.00
N TRP A 454 10.79 15.64 11.70
CA TRP A 454 10.71 15.32 13.12
C TRP A 454 10.34 16.54 13.97
N LEU A 455 10.91 17.72 13.68
CA LEU A 455 10.60 18.96 14.42
C LEU A 455 9.12 19.34 14.27
N GLU A 456 8.54 19.19 13.10
CA GLU A 456 7.11 19.48 12.92
C GLU A 456 6.22 18.45 13.63
N GLU A 457 6.54 17.17 13.51
CA GLU A 457 5.79 16.09 14.20
C GLU A 457 5.89 16.23 15.73
N GLU A 458 7.06 16.58 16.22
CA GLU A 458 7.28 16.86 17.65
C GLU A 458 6.44 18.07 18.09
N PHE A 459 6.54 19.20 17.39
CA PHE A 459 5.83 20.43 17.73
C PHE A 459 4.31 20.25 17.80
N ILE A 460 3.75 19.47 16.89
CA ILE A 460 2.30 19.16 16.90
C ILE A 460 1.95 18.03 17.87
N GLY A 461 2.91 17.54 18.66
CA GLY A 461 2.72 16.59 19.76
C GLY A 461 2.57 15.13 19.36
N LEU A 462 2.93 14.74 18.11
CA LEU A 462 2.80 13.33 17.68
C LEU A 462 3.73 12.42 18.46
N VAL A 463 4.94 12.90 18.82
CA VAL A 463 5.89 12.16 19.66
C VAL A 463 5.29 11.92 21.05
N LYS A 464 4.84 12.99 21.70
CA LYS A 464 4.28 12.94 23.06
C LYS A 464 3.09 11.98 23.19
N TYR A 465 2.23 11.95 22.17
CA TYR A 465 0.99 11.18 22.21
C TYR A 465 1.07 9.84 21.49
N GLY A 466 2.26 9.41 21.03
CA GLY A 466 2.44 8.13 20.34
C GLY A 466 1.67 8.02 19.03
N LYS A 467 1.59 9.12 18.28
CA LYS A 467 0.80 9.25 17.04
C LYS A 467 1.66 9.55 15.82
N LEU A 468 2.97 9.26 15.88
CA LEU A 468 3.87 9.38 14.73
C LEU A 468 3.33 8.60 13.53
N PHE A 469 3.61 9.09 12.35
CA PHE A 469 3.27 8.37 11.13
C PHE A 469 4.09 7.07 11.01
N ASN A 470 3.50 6.06 10.39
CA ASN A 470 4.13 4.75 10.17
C ASN A 470 4.98 4.71 8.91
N ASN A 471 5.00 5.79 8.16
CA ASN A 471 5.65 5.98 6.88
C ASN A 471 6.24 7.39 6.78
N ARG A 472 7.14 7.58 5.83
CA ARG A 472 7.90 8.82 5.67
C ARG A 472 7.09 9.94 5.03
N MET A 473 7.48 11.18 5.32
CA MET A 473 7.07 12.34 4.52
C MET A 473 7.74 12.28 3.15
N HIS A 474 6.95 12.43 2.09
CA HIS A 474 7.44 12.36 0.72
C HIS A 474 7.64 13.74 0.10
N PHE A 475 8.85 14.02 -0.32
CA PHE A 475 9.25 15.22 -1.07
C PHE A 475 9.45 14.82 -2.53
N SER A 476 8.53 15.21 -3.41
CA SER A 476 8.50 14.70 -4.79
C SER A 476 8.66 15.79 -5.82
N ILE A 477 9.51 15.55 -6.81
CA ILE A 477 9.47 16.32 -8.05
C ILE A 477 8.10 16.11 -8.73
N ASP A 478 7.64 17.16 -9.40
CA ASP A 478 6.47 17.09 -10.28
C ASP A 478 6.74 17.97 -11.49
N TYR A 479 6.77 17.35 -12.67
CA TYR A 479 7.19 18.02 -13.92
C TYR A 479 6.18 19.05 -14.42
N ASP A 480 4.91 18.92 -14.01
CA ASP A 480 3.82 19.84 -14.38
C ASP A 480 3.58 20.94 -13.34
N ALA A 481 4.24 20.84 -12.17
CA ALA A 481 4.06 21.84 -11.13
C ALA A 481 4.62 23.21 -11.52
N THR A 482 3.82 24.25 -11.30
CA THR A 482 4.24 25.64 -11.51
C THR A 482 4.80 26.30 -10.26
N SER A 483 4.54 25.76 -9.08
CA SER A 483 5.03 26.24 -7.78
C SER A 483 5.09 25.07 -6.78
N PRO A 484 5.90 25.16 -5.72
CA PRO A 484 5.79 24.23 -4.60
C PRO A 484 4.36 24.19 -4.06
N ASN A 485 3.90 23.04 -3.63
CA ASN A 485 2.61 22.86 -2.98
C ASN A 485 2.58 21.56 -2.18
N ALA A 486 1.61 21.45 -1.25
CA ALA A 486 1.31 20.24 -0.52
C ALA A 486 0.08 19.56 -1.10
N SER A 487 0.15 18.27 -1.33
CA SER A 487 -0.93 17.46 -1.86
C SER A 487 -1.05 16.15 -1.07
N ASN A 488 -2.13 15.38 -1.30
CA ASN A 488 -2.22 14.06 -0.68
C ASN A 488 -0.97 13.22 -1.02
N TYR A 489 -0.39 12.62 0.00
CA TYR A 489 0.75 11.71 -0.04
C TYR A 489 2.13 12.35 -0.24
N ARG A 490 2.24 13.67 -0.48
CA ARG A 490 3.53 14.31 -0.75
C ARG A 490 3.51 15.83 -0.64
N THR A 491 4.69 16.40 -0.49
CA THR A 491 5.00 17.78 -0.90
C THR A 491 5.56 17.79 -2.31
N VAL A 492 5.26 18.81 -3.07
CA VAL A 492 5.46 18.89 -4.53
C VAL A 492 6.37 20.05 -4.88
N TYR A 493 7.32 19.80 -5.77
CA TYR A 493 8.26 20.84 -6.23
C TYR A 493 8.50 20.76 -7.74
N PRO A 494 8.48 21.89 -8.46
CA PRO A 494 8.82 21.92 -9.87
C PRO A 494 10.32 21.69 -10.09
N PRO A 495 10.73 21.20 -11.28
CA PRO A 495 12.13 20.88 -11.60
C PRO A 495 13.12 22.03 -11.36
N ARG A 496 12.70 23.29 -11.53
CA ARG A 496 13.53 24.47 -11.28
C ARG A 496 13.95 24.65 -9.82
N ASN A 497 13.37 23.89 -8.90
CA ASN A 497 13.73 23.93 -7.48
C ASN A 497 14.88 22.97 -7.14
N ALA A 498 15.51 22.31 -8.11
CA ALA A 498 16.55 21.30 -7.89
C ALA A 498 17.64 21.75 -6.91
N ALA A 499 18.28 22.91 -7.13
CA ALA A 499 19.29 23.44 -6.21
C ALA A 499 18.76 23.76 -4.80
N LYS A 500 17.43 23.94 -4.65
CA LYS A 500 16.82 24.20 -3.34
C LYS A 500 16.50 22.91 -2.59
N ILE A 501 16.25 21.84 -3.30
CA ILE A 501 15.80 20.57 -2.74
C ILE A 501 16.97 19.60 -2.58
N CYS A 502 17.90 19.57 -3.55
CA CYS A 502 18.96 18.56 -3.63
C CYS A 502 20.30 19.02 -3.04
N ASP A 503 20.49 20.32 -2.73
CA ASP A 503 21.77 20.83 -2.22
C ASP A 503 21.79 20.86 -0.67
N PRO A 504 22.50 19.92 -0.02
CA PRO A 504 22.57 19.88 1.44
C PRO A 504 23.31 21.09 2.05
N LEU A 505 24.27 21.68 1.31
CA LEU A 505 25.08 22.80 1.80
C LEU A 505 24.32 24.13 1.83
N ARG A 506 23.22 24.20 1.11
CA ARG A 506 22.34 25.38 1.07
C ARG A 506 20.97 25.13 1.69
N PHE A 507 20.83 24.00 2.38
CA PHE A 507 19.56 23.62 2.98
C PHE A 507 19.05 24.65 3.98
N ASP A 508 19.91 25.19 4.80
CA ASP A 508 19.59 26.21 5.78
C ASP A 508 18.97 27.47 5.13
N VAL A 509 19.51 27.94 4.02
CA VAL A 509 18.96 29.11 3.26
C VAL A 509 17.64 28.74 2.57
N ASN A 510 17.46 27.50 2.17
CA ASN A 510 16.31 27.03 1.41
C ASN A 510 15.21 26.39 2.27
N LEU A 511 15.45 26.23 3.54
CA LEU A 511 14.62 25.49 4.51
C LEU A 511 13.15 25.90 4.55
N TRP A 512 12.87 27.19 4.35
CA TRP A 512 11.51 27.71 4.46
C TRP A 512 10.53 27.02 3.50
N GLY A 513 10.89 26.83 2.23
CA GLY A 513 10.00 26.22 1.24
C GLY A 513 9.56 24.80 1.63
N PRO A 514 10.49 23.87 1.85
CA PRO A 514 10.15 22.53 2.32
C PRO A 514 9.35 22.51 3.62
N SER A 515 9.73 23.31 4.64
CA SER A 515 9.00 23.35 5.91
C SER A 515 7.60 23.98 5.77
N HIS A 516 7.41 24.92 4.84
CA HIS A 516 6.10 25.48 4.54
C HIS A 516 5.14 24.42 3.97
N GLU A 517 5.63 23.61 3.03
CA GLU A 517 4.80 22.56 2.43
C GLU A 517 4.53 21.41 3.41
N VAL A 518 5.51 21.02 4.23
CA VAL A 518 5.28 20.03 5.31
C VAL A 518 4.32 20.61 6.34
N GLY A 519 4.41 21.88 6.67
CA GLY A 519 3.44 22.57 7.51
C GLY A 519 2.01 22.46 7.01
N HIS A 520 1.78 22.54 5.69
CA HIS A 520 0.46 22.27 5.09
C HIS A 520 0.02 20.81 5.26
N MET A 521 0.95 19.88 5.17
CA MET A 521 0.65 18.45 5.43
C MET A 521 0.20 18.24 6.87
N ASN A 522 0.77 18.97 7.82
CA ASN A 522 0.57 18.83 9.26
C ASN A 522 -0.55 19.72 9.84
N GLN A 523 -1.14 20.61 9.05
CA GLN A 523 -2.30 21.40 9.50
C GLN A 523 -3.48 20.52 9.87
N THR A 524 -3.96 20.63 11.13
CA THR A 524 -5.14 19.89 11.63
C THR A 524 -6.46 20.45 11.09
N ARG A 525 -7.36 19.55 10.62
CA ARG A 525 -8.68 19.88 10.04
C ARG A 525 -9.76 18.92 10.56
N PRO A 526 -10.76 19.38 11.31
CA PRO A 526 -10.89 20.69 11.95
C PRO A 526 -9.79 20.92 12.98
N GLY A 527 -9.49 22.20 13.26
CA GLY A 527 -8.45 22.56 14.21
C GLY A 527 -7.86 23.94 13.89
N LEU A 528 -6.52 24.08 13.84
CA LEU A 528 -5.85 25.33 13.54
C LEU A 528 -5.96 25.79 12.08
N LYS A 529 -6.66 25.07 11.23
CA LYS A 529 -6.94 25.48 9.86
C LYS A 529 -8.41 25.82 9.67
N TRP A 530 -8.73 27.11 9.66
CA TRP A 530 -10.05 27.65 9.34
C TRP A 530 -9.96 28.66 8.18
N ILE A 531 -11.08 29.23 7.79
CA ILE A 531 -11.13 30.17 6.66
C ILE A 531 -10.13 31.32 6.83
N GLY A 532 -9.28 31.53 5.85
CA GLY A 532 -8.27 32.59 5.82
C GLY A 532 -6.96 32.26 6.52
N THR A 533 -6.79 31.07 7.12
CA THR A 533 -5.56 30.70 7.84
C THR A 533 -4.70 29.66 7.13
N THR A 534 -5.08 29.24 5.92
CA THR A 534 -4.35 28.19 5.18
C THR A 534 -2.85 28.48 5.08
N GLU A 535 -2.49 29.72 4.68
CA GLU A 535 -1.10 30.18 4.51
C GLU A 535 -0.54 30.86 5.77
N ILE A 536 -1.17 30.68 6.93
CA ILE A 536 -0.75 31.30 8.19
C ILE A 536 -0.35 30.23 9.20
N THR A 537 -1.27 29.30 9.49
CA THR A 537 -1.04 28.35 10.58
C THR A 537 -0.07 27.21 10.21
N ASN A 538 0.12 26.92 8.92
CA ASN A 538 1.24 26.11 8.46
C ASN A 538 2.59 26.77 8.76
N ASN A 539 2.65 28.09 8.67
CA ASN A 539 3.88 28.86 8.89
C ASN A 539 4.28 28.98 10.39
N ILE A 540 3.40 28.61 11.32
CA ILE A 540 3.81 28.42 12.72
C ILE A 540 4.88 27.32 12.78
N LEU A 541 4.65 26.20 12.06
CA LEU A 541 5.57 25.07 11.97
C LEU A 541 6.84 25.47 11.22
N SER A 542 6.71 26.15 10.07
CA SER A 542 7.86 26.62 9.29
C SER A 542 8.78 27.55 10.10
N LEU A 543 8.21 28.44 10.89
CA LEU A 543 8.96 29.36 11.73
C LEU A 543 9.63 28.64 12.90
N TYR A 544 8.95 27.64 13.48
CA TYR A 544 9.53 26.77 14.51
C TYR A 544 10.73 25.99 13.95
N VAL A 545 10.59 25.36 12.79
CA VAL A 545 11.69 24.68 12.12
C VAL A 545 12.84 25.62 11.83
N GLN A 546 12.57 26.79 11.23
CA GLN A 546 13.59 27.79 10.89
C GLN A 546 14.40 28.21 12.12
N THR A 547 13.72 28.54 13.23
CA THR A 547 14.40 28.96 14.47
C THR A 547 15.13 27.79 15.14
N SER A 548 14.63 26.56 15.02
CA SER A 548 15.28 25.34 15.53
C SER A 548 16.54 24.95 14.75
N PHE A 549 16.68 25.44 13.52
CA PHE A 549 17.92 25.35 12.74
C PHE A 549 18.89 26.51 13.05
N GLY A 550 18.58 27.37 14.04
CA GLY A 550 19.42 28.47 14.47
C GLY A 550 19.33 29.71 13.57
N GLN A 551 18.35 29.79 12.68
CA GLN A 551 18.17 30.91 11.79
C GLN A 551 17.32 32.03 12.43
N PRO A 552 17.56 33.30 12.11
CA PRO A 552 16.62 34.34 12.49
C PRO A 552 15.25 34.05 11.88
N GLY A 553 14.22 34.19 12.73
CA GLY A 553 12.84 33.94 12.26
C GLY A 553 12.44 34.97 11.19
N ARG A 554 11.75 34.49 10.15
CA ARG A 554 11.29 35.33 9.01
C ARG A 554 10.45 36.55 9.41
N LEU A 555 9.85 36.54 10.58
CA LEU A 555 9.14 37.72 11.10
C LEU A 555 10.07 38.86 11.48
N LEU A 556 11.39 38.65 11.54
CA LEU A 556 12.41 39.66 11.76
C LEU A 556 12.96 40.26 10.45
N ASP A 557 12.50 39.79 9.29
CA ASP A 557 12.87 40.35 8.00
C ASP A 557 12.43 41.83 7.93
N GLU A 558 13.35 42.70 7.53
CA GLU A 558 13.11 44.14 7.49
C GLU A 558 12.62 44.63 6.13
N LYS A 559 11.66 45.54 6.16
CA LYS A 559 11.18 46.28 5.02
C LYS A 559 10.87 47.71 5.46
N ASP A 560 11.39 48.71 4.75
CA ASP A 560 11.17 50.12 5.03
C ASP A 560 11.51 50.53 6.48
N GLY A 561 12.57 49.90 7.07
CA GLY A 561 13.04 50.20 8.41
C GLY A 561 12.19 49.60 9.56
N LYS A 562 11.27 48.69 9.22
CA LYS A 562 10.46 47.96 10.18
C LYS A 562 10.53 46.46 9.88
N THR A 563 10.44 45.67 10.92
CA THR A 563 10.31 44.21 10.77
C THR A 563 8.87 43.82 10.37
N VAL A 564 8.70 42.61 9.81
CA VAL A 564 7.37 41.99 9.60
C VAL A 564 6.60 41.96 10.92
N TYR A 565 7.32 41.72 12.01
CA TYR A 565 6.76 41.67 13.37
C TYR A 565 6.13 43.03 13.76
N ASP A 566 6.85 44.14 13.51
CA ASP A 566 6.33 45.50 13.75
C ASP A 566 5.06 45.77 12.94
N TYR A 567 5.05 45.41 11.66
CA TYR A 567 3.85 45.54 10.82
C TYR A 567 2.69 44.70 11.35
N GLY A 568 2.95 43.48 11.81
CA GLY A 568 1.94 42.60 12.40
C GLY A 568 1.34 43.22 13.68
N LEU A 569 2.18 43.78 14.57
CA LEU A 569 1.71 44.48 15.75
C LEU A 569 0.85 45.70 15.41
N GLU A 570 1.28 46.51 14.46
CA GLU A 570 0.55 47.72 14.06
C GLU A 570 -0.77 47.42 13.35
N LYS A 571 -0.75 46.51 12.37
CA LYS A 571 -1.92 46.25 11.51
C LYS A 571 -2.86 45.22 12.17
N VAL A 572 -2.33 44.08 12.60
CA VAL A 572 -3.19 43.00 13.04
C VAL A 572 -3.60 43.16 14.50
N VAL A 573 -2.62 43.40 15.41
CA VAL A 573 -2.91 43.49 16.83
C VAL A 573 -3.57 44.81 17.20
N ALA A 574 -2.94 45.94 16.89
CA ALA A 574 -3.44 47.25 17.31
C ALA A 574 -4.73 47.67 16.55
N LYS A 575 -4.79 47.43 15.24
CA LYS A 575 -5.98 47.77 14.42
C LYS A 575 -7.03 46.66 14.45
N LYS A 576 -6.76 45.53 15.07
CA LYS A 576 -7.68 44.36 15.19
C LYS A 576 -8.20 43.87 13.82
N ILE A 577 -7.33 43.84 12.82
CA ILE A 577 -7.69 43.34 11.48
C ILE A 577 -8.05 41.86 11.58
N PRO A 578 -9.18 41.43 11.01
CA PRO A 578 -9.56 40.00 10.99
C PRO A 578 -8.50 39.12 10.29
N HIS A 579 -8.33 37.91 10.79
CA HIS A 579 -7.34 36.94 10.29
C HIS A 579 -7.50 36.58 8.79
N ASN A 580 -8.68 36.81 8.20
CA ASN A 580 -8.97 36.58 6.79
C ASN A 580 -8.93 37.87 5.92
N SER A 581 -8.50 39.00 6.49
CA SER A 581 -8.43 40.27 5.77
C SER A 581 -7.24 40.30 4.83
N SER A 582 -7.43 40.87 3.63
CA SER A 582 -6.36 41.18 2.67
C SER A 582 -5.53 42.42 3.02
N GLN A 583 -5.90 43.17 4.06
CA GLN A 583 -5.19 44.40 4.50
C GLN A 583 -3.86 44.10 5.20
N ALA A 584 -3.60 42.85 5.61
CA ALA A 584 -2.35 42.39 6.14
C ALA A 584 -1.91 41.15 5.37
N ASP A 585 -0.62 41.03 5.11
CA ASP A 585 -0.10 39.83 4.45
C ASP A 585 -0.08 38.60 5.38
N VAL A 586 0.27 37.43 4.84
CA VAL A 586 0.24 36.16 5.58
C VAL A 586 1.21 36.16 6.75
N PHE A 587 2.37 36.80 6.63
CA PHE A 587 3.39 36.85 7.68
C PHE A 587 3.02 37.86 8.77
N GLU A 588 2.45 39.02 8.39
CA GLU A 588 1.90 39.96 9.37
C GLU A 588 0.79 39.30 10.21
N ARG A 589 -0.06 38.50 9.59
CA ARG A 589 -1.13 37.74 10.26
C ARG A 589 -0.61 36.54 11.09
N LEU A 590 0.61 36.07 10.83
CA LEU A 590 1.27 35.02 11.61
C LEU A 590 1.74 35.54 12.99
N VAL A 591 2.01 36.85 13.12
CA VAL A 591 2.57 37.46 14.35
C VAL A 591 1.80 37.10 15.63
N PRO A 592 0.46 37.20 15.72
CA PRO A 592 -0.25 36.82 16.94
C PRO A 592 -0.06 35.36 17.35
N PHE A 593 0.01 34.46 16.39
CA PHE A 593 0.24 33.03 16.65
C PHE A 593 1.65 32.78 17.15
N TRP A 594 2.63 33.48 16.59
CA TRP A 594 4.01 33.36 17.04
C TRP A 594 4.23 34.01 18.42
N GLN A 595 3.55 35.13 18.72
CA GLN A 595 3.54 35.70 20.07
C GLN A 595 3.00 34.70 21.09
N LEU A 596 1.96 33.94 20.75
CA LEU A 596 1.42 32.91 21.62
C LEU A 596 2.49 31.83 21.92
N LYS A 597 3.25 31.39 20.88
CA LYS A 597 4.37 30.46 21.05
C LYS A 597 5.43 31.04 22.01
N LEU A 598 5.90 32.24 21.73
CA LEU A 598 6.92 32.89 22.55
C LEU A 598 6.46 33.05 24.01
N TYR A 599 5.23 33.50 24.21
CA TYR A 599 4.69 33.70 25.54
C TYR A 599 4.50 32.39 26.31
N MET A 600 3.84 31.42 25.69
CA MET A 600 3.50 30.17 26.37
C MET A 600 4.75 29.30 26.62
N ILE A 601 5.59 29.15 25.60
CA ILE A 601 6.77 28.26 25.70
C ILE A 601 7.97 28.99 26.27
N ASP A 602 8.36 30.14 25.69
CA ASP A 602 9.64 30.75 26.04
C ASP A 602 9.56 31.58 27.32
N VAL A 603 8.41 32.23 27.61
CA VAL A 603 8.23 33.04 28.83
C VAL A 603 7.67 32.19 29.97
N LEU A 604 6.52 31.53 29.77
CA LEU A 604 5.85 30.76 30.82
C LEU A 604 6.41 29.34 31.03
N LYS A 605 7.34 28.90 30.20
CA LYS A 605 7.96 27.57 30.21
C LYS A 605 6.96 26.42 30.15
N LYS A 606 5.85 26.62 29.47
CA LYS A 606 4.86 25.59 29.21
C LYS A 606 5.21 24.83 27.91
N GLU A 607 6.27 24.05 27.97
CA GLU A 607 6.86 23.36 26.79
C GLU A 607 5.84 22.53 26.01
N ASN A 608 4.90 21.91 26.71
CA ASN A 608 3.86 21.08 26.11
C ASN A 608 2.64 21.86 25.56
N PHE A 609 2.63 23.18 25.58
CA PHE A 609 1.43 23.96 25.23
C PHE A 609 0.88 23.61 23.84
N TYR A 610 1.74 23.61 22.82
CA TYR A 610 1.30 23.28 21.45
C TYR A 610 1.02 21.80 21.29
N HIS A 611 1.74 20.90 21.92
CA HIS A 611 1.46 19.47 21.93
C HIS A 611 0.01 19.20 22.40
N ASP A 612 -0.35 19.80 23.52
CA ASP A 612 -1.67 19.63 24.14
C ASP A 612 -2.77 20.34 23.36
N LEU A 613 -2.47 21.48 22.76
CA LEU A 613 -3.40 22.23 21.91
C LEU A 613 -3.76 21.42 20.65
N TYR A 614 -2.75 20.86 19.96
CA TYR A 614 -2.99 20.02 18.79
C TYR A 614 -3.71 18.72 19.17
N GLU A 615 -3.38 18.12 20.32
CA GLU A 615 -4.09 16.93 20.80
C GLU A 615 -5.54 17.24 21.13
N TYR A 616 -5.82 18.37 21.75
CA TYR A 616 -7.18 18.83 21.98
C TYR A 616 -7.96 18.91 20.67
N PHE A 617 -7.38 19.51 19.62
CA PHE A 617 -8.05 19.57 18.31
C PHE A 617 -8.28 18.18 17.67
N ARG A 618 -7.39 17.21 17.90
CA ARG A 618 -7.55 15.84 17.39
C ARG A 618 -8.67 15.08 18.09
N THR A 619 -8.85 15.31 19.37
CA THR A 619 -9.77 14.54 20.23
C THR A 619 -11.11 15.22 20.43
N TYR A 620 -11.23 16.53 20.15
CA TYR A 620 -12.45 17.27 20.33
C TYR A 620 -13.54 16.78 19.36
N ASP A 621 -14.74 16.56 19.93
CA ASP A 621 -15.92 16.16 19.17
C ASP A 621 -16.60 17.39 18.55
N TYR A 622 -16.34 17.65 17.29
CA TYR A 622 -16.92 18.77 16.55
C TYR A 622 -18.38 18.53 16.11
N GLU A 623 -18.86 17.28 16.19
CA GLU A 623 -20.25 16.95 15.85
C GLU A 623 -21.20 17.21 17.02
N ALA A 624 -20.66 17.36 18.23
CA ALA A 624 -21.43 17.70 19.43
C ALA A 624 -21.82 19.19 19.53
N LEU A 625 -21.40 20.03 18.58
CA LEU A 625 -21.80 21.43 18.45
C LEU A 625 -22.94 21.61 17.45
#